data_88543b88340b62c5c0bc4ea2faa514b9
#
_entry.id   88543b88340b62c5c0bc4ea2faa514b9
#
_cell.length_a   1.000
_cell.length_b   1.000
_cell.length_c   1.000
_cell.angle_alpha   90.00
_cell.angle_beta   90.00
_cell.angle_gamma   90.00
#
_symmetry.space_group_name_H-M   'P 1'
#
loop_
_entity.id
_entity.type
_entity.pdbx_description
1 polymer ?
#
loop_
_entity_poly.entity_id
_entity_poly.type
_entity_poly.pdbx_seq_one_letter_code
_entity_poly.pdbx_strand_id
1 'polypeptide(L)'
;NCESTKYETIRMESVYNRCEIRKVSEVFMFTIRDVKETDREVLFAMEKEFYEGPACDHTVPEENFEATLKECLRSRQYARMLMLEDETGVVGYFNMSLTWSNEAGGQTVLLEELFFKPEARGKGYGTKVFAWVEEEYPDAKRYRLEATPCNEKAIALYKRLGYEGLDYYQMIKER
;
A
#
# COMPACT_ATOMS: atom_id res chain seq x y z
N ASN A 1 39.71 -7.73 -66.36
CA ASN A 1 40.24 -7.15 -65.13
C ASN A 1 39.40 -7.64 -64.00
N CYS A 2 39.94 -8.62 -63.36
CA CYS A 2 39.34 -9.34 -62.26
C CYS A 2 40.25 -9.04 -61.04
N GLU A 3 39.76 -8.33 -60.06
CA GLU A 3 40.47 -8.20 -58.79
C GLU A 3 39.75 -8.99 -57.69
N SER A 4 40.51 -9.89 -57.14
CA SER A 4 40.18 -10.83 -56.09
C SER A 4 40.15 -10.09 -54.74
N THR A 5 39.02 -10.16 -54.08
CA THR A 5 38.92 -9.69 -52.69
C THR A 5 39.18 -10.85 -51.73
N LYS A 6 40.23 -10.74 -50.97
CA LYS A 6 40.64 -11.67 -49.93
C LYS A 6 39.67 -11.67 -48.79
N TYR A 7 39.18 -12.83 -48.41
CA TYR A 7 38.48 -13.04 -47.12
C TYR A 7 39.52 -13.17 -46.02
N GLU A 8 39.62 -12.19 -45.17
CA GLU A 8 40.33 -12.34 -43.89
C GLU A 8 39.44 -13.07 -42.88
N THR A 9 39.90 -14.24 -42.53
CA THR A 9 39.36 -15.04 -41.46
C THR A 9 39.72 -14.39 -40.12
N ILE A 10 38.77 -13.65 -39.50
CA ILE A 10 38.95 -13.19 -38.16
C ILE A 10 38.68 -14.33 -37.20
N ARG A 11 39.75 -14.77 -36.58
CA ARG A 11 39.79 -15.75 -35.49
C ARG A 11 38.94 -15.25 -34.33
N MET A 12 37.82 -15.94 -34.05
CA MET A 12 37.09 -15.78 -32.82
C MET A 12 37.86 -16.47 -31.68
N GLU A 13 38.79 -15.75 -31.07
CA GLU A 13 39.35 -16.14 -29.79
C GLU A 13 38.67 -15.39 -28.64
N SER A 14 37.98 -16.19 -27.82
CA SER A 14 37.86 -16.00 -26.37
C SER A 14 37.35 -14.64 -25.86
N VAL A 15 36.04 -14.46 -25.83
CA VAL A 15 35.39 -13.60 -24.83
C VAL A 15 34.47 -14.47 -23.94
N TYR A 16 35.02 -15.56 -23.45
CA TYR A 16 34.46 -16.25 -22.29
C TYR A 16 35.30 -15.86 -21.09
N ASN A 17 35.06 -14.67 -20.53
CA ASN A 17 35.37 -14.44 -19.14
C ASN A 17 34.74 -13.12 -18.66
N ARG A 18 33.82 -13.27 -17.85
CA ARG A 18 33.13 -12.47 -16.83
C ARG A 18 31.66 -12.34 -17.12
N CYS A 19 30.99 -13.44 -16.98
CA CYS A 19 29.64 -13.40 -16.48
C CYS A 19 29.78 -12.88 -15.01
N GLU A 20 29.76 -11.56 -14.87
CA GLU A 20 29.37 -10.97 -13.60
C GLU A 20 27.97 -11.50 -13.35
N ILE A 21 27.90 -12.44 -12.40
CA ILE A 21 26.66 -12.77 -11.74
C ILE A 21 26.24 -11.46 -11.08
N ARG A 22 25.50 -10.61 -11.84
CA ARG A 22 24.67 -9.60 -11.22
C ARG A 22 23.81 -10.41 -10.26
N LYS A 23 24.06 -10.24 -8.96
CA LYS A 23 23.10 -10.61 -7.95
C LYS A 23 21.77 -10.08 -8.48
N VAL A 24 20.91 -10.98 -8.94
CA VAL A 24 19.50 -10.68 -9.09
C VAL A 24 19.12 -10.31 -7.68
N SER A 25 18.99 -9.01 -7.44
CA SER A 25 18.36 -8.54 -6.22
C SER A 25 17.00 -9.24 -6.24
N GLU A 26 16.79 -10.12 -5.28
CA GLU A 26 15.48 -10.70 -5.07
C GLU A 26 14.51 -9.52 -5.05
N VAL A 27 13.72 -9.43 -6.11
CA VAL A 27 12.65 -8.46 -6.19
C VAL A 27 11.63 -8.96 -5.19
N PHE A 28 11.73 -8.50 -3.95
CA PHE A 28 10.74 -8.77 -2.94
C PHE A 28 9.38 -8.42 -3.51
N MET A 29 8.59 -9.42 -3.85
CA MET A 29 7.27 -9.22 -4.43
C MET A 29 6.34 -8.77 -3.31
N PHE A 30 6.14 -7.46 -3.21
CA PHE A 30 5.09 -6.88 -2.39
C PHE A 30 3.84 -6.71 -3.25
N THR A 31 2.74 -7.33 -2.86
CA THR A 31 1.47 -7.31 -3.58
C THR A 31 0.35 -6.71 -2.72
N ILE A 32 -0.58 -6.06 -3.41
CA ILE A 32 -1.78 -5.45 -2.82
C ILE A 32 -2.97 -6.07 -3.55
N ARG A 33 -3.87 -6.69 -2.82
CA ARG A 33 -5.07 -7.30 -3.38
C ARG A 33 -6.31 -7.05 -2.54
N ASP A 34 -7.47 -7.09 -3.14
CA ASP A 34 -8.73 -7.04 -2.40
C ASP A 34 -8.84 -8.18 -1.39
N VAL A 35 -9.50 -7.89 -0.28
CA VAL A 35 -9.84 -8.86 0.75
C VAL A 35 -10.77 -9.94 0.21
N LYS A 36 -10.66 -11.14 0.76
CA LYS A 36 -11.54 -12.28 0.50
C LYS A 36 -12.14 -12.77 1.81
N GLU A 37 -13.24 -13.50 1.73
CA GLU A 37 -13.86 -14.13 2.91
C GLU A 37 -12.87 -15.01 3.70
N THR A 38 -11.96 -15.66 2.98
CA THR A 38 -10.92 -16.52 3.58
C THR A 38 -9.85 -15.76 4.39
N ASP A 39 -9.80 -14.44 4.27
CA ASP A 39 -8.84 -13.61 5.02
C ASP A 39 -9.36 -13.20 6.40
N ARG A 40 -10.63 -13.47 6.70
CA ARG A 40 -11.36 -13.03 7.89
C ARG A 40 -10.55 -13.18 9.18
N GLU A 41 -10.03 -14.36 9.46
CA GLU A 41 -9.31 -14.63 10.71
C GLU A 41 -8.02 -13.81 10.85
N VAL A 42 -7.21 -13.77 9.80
CA VAL A 42 -5.94 -13.02 9.80
C VAL A 42 -6.18 -11.51 9.79
N LEU A 43 -7.22 -11.04 9.11
CA LEU A 43 -7.62 -9.64 9.08
C LEU A 43 -8.05 -9.19 10.48
N PHE A 44 -8.99 -9.87 11.11
CA PHE A 44 -9.53 -9.49 12.43
C PHE A 44 -8.47 -9.49 13.52
N ALA A 45 -7.50 -10.42 13.45
CA ALA A 45 -6.35 -10.39 14.36
C ALA A 45 -5.52 -9.12 14.19
N MET A 46 -5.33 -8.65 12.96
CA MET A 46 -4.58 -7.42 12.67
C MET A 46 -5.39 -6.15 13.02
N GLU A 47 -6.69 -6.11 12.74
CA GLU A 47 -7.58 -5.01 13.12
C GLU A 47 -7.61 -4.85 14.64
N LYS A 48 -7.72 -5.94 15.37
CA LYS A 48 -7.65 -5.91 16.83
C LYS A 48 -6.33 -5.32 17.34
N GLU A 49 -5.19 -5.76 16.80
CA GLU A 49 -3.88 -5.20 17.16
C GLU A 49 -3.77 -3.71 16.80
N PHE A 50 -4.36 -3.28 15.67
CA PHE A 50 -4.38 -1.89 15.26
C PHE A 50 -5.16 -1.02 16.25
N TYR A 51 -6.37 -1.41 16.63
CA TYR A 51 -7.24 -0.66 17.54
C TYR A 51 -6.84 -0.74 19.01
N GLU A 52 -6.07 -1.76 19.42
CA GLU A 52 -5.43 -1.83 20.74
C GLU A 52 -4.09 -1.05 20.77
N GLY A 53 -3.61 -0.61 19.63
CA GLY A 53 -2.32 0.09 19.49
C GLY A 53 -2.41 1.60 19.63
N PRO A 54 -1.27 2.31 19.57
CA PRO A 54 -1.20 3.77 19.72
C PRO A 54 -1.71 4.56 18.51
N ALA A 55 -2.15 3.88 17.45
CA ALA A 55 -2.69 4.51 16.24
C ALA A 55 -4.13 5.01 16.43
N CYS A 56 -4.85 4.46 17.39
CA CYS A 56 -6.25 4.77 17.69
C CYS A 56 -6.45 5.26 19.12
N ASP A 57 -7.49 6.07 19.31
CA ASP A 57 -7.84 6.63 20.61
C ASP A 57 -8.84 5.75 21.38
N HIS A 58 -9.45 4.77 20.74
CA HIS A 58 -10.48 3.91 21.31
C HIS A 58 -10.50 2.53 20.66
N THR A 59 -11.01 1.56 21.39
CA THR A 59 -11.25 0.20 20.88
C THR A 59 -12.53 0.15 20.06
N VAL A 60 -12.57 -0.77 19.12
CA VAL A 60 -13.73 -1.00 18.23
C VAL A 60 -14.25 -2.42 18.46
N PRO A 61 -15.57 -2.63 18.59
CA PRO A 61 -16.14 -3.95 18.76
C PRO A 61 -15.99 -4.78 17.47
N GLU A 62 -15.82 -6.11 17.61
CA GLU A 62 -15.59 -7.02 16.49
C GLU A 62 -16.76 -7.03 15.48
N GLU A 63 -17.96 -6.68 15.92
CA GLU A 63 -19.13 -6.53 15.04
C GLU A 63 -18.91 -5.47 13.95
N ASN A 64 -18.09 -4.45 14.22
CA ASN A 64 -17.75 -3.43 13.24
C ASN A 64 -16.79 -3.99 12.17
N PHE A 65 -15.83 -4.84 12.55
CA PHE A 65 -14.94 -5.53 11.60
C PHE A 65 -15.76 -6.42 10.67
N GLU A 66 -16.70 -7.17 11.23
CA GLU A 66 -17.62 -8.02 10.46
C GLU A 66 -18.46 -7.21 9.46
N ALA A 67 -19.02 -6.09 9.91
CA ALA A 67 -19.82 -5.22 9.07
C ALA A 67 -18.98 -4.60 7.93
N THR A 68 -17.76 -4.17 8.22
CA THR A 68 -16.83 -3.59 7.23
C THR A 68 -16.39 -4.63 6.20
N LEU A 69 -15.98 -5.82 6.64
CA LEU A 69 -15.62 -6.93 5.75
C LEU A 69 -16.79 -7.27 4.81
N LYS A 70 -17.97 -7.41 5.34
CA LYS A 70 -19.18 -7.70 4.56
C LYS A 70 -19.48 -6.63 3.52
N GLU A 71 -19.33 -5.35 3.88
CA GLU A 71 -19.51 -4.24 2.93
C GLU A 71 -18.44 -4.27 1.83
N CYS A 72 -17.17 -4.47 2.17
CA CYS A 72 -16.07 -4.55 1.20
C CYS A 72 -16.20 -5.74 0.24
N LEU A 73 -16.73 -6.88 0.71
CA LEU A 73 -17.04 -8.04 -0.13
C LEU A 73 -18.26 -7.79 -1.03
N ARG A 74 -19.23 -6.99 -0.57
CA ARG A 74 -20.45 -6.68 -1.32
C ARG A 74 -20.20 -5.69 -2.46
N SER A 75 -19.43 -4.64 -2.20
CA SER A 75 -19.17 -3.58 -3.18
C SER A 75 -17.92 -2.77 -2.83
N ARG A 76 -17.42 -2.01 -3.82
CA ARG A 76 -16.34 -1.03 -3.63
C ARG A 76 -16.85 0.41 -3.57
N GLN A 77 -18.15 0.59 -3.32
CA GLN A 77 -18.77 1.91 -3.42
C GLN A 77 -18.38 2.85 -2.28
N TYR A 78 -18.33 2.32 -1.06
CA TYR A 78 -18.08 3.12 0.15
C TYR A 78 -16.72 2.85 0.76
N ALA A 79 -16.35 1.59 0.83
CA ALA A 79 -15.12 1.14 1.47
C ALA A 79 -14.42 0.09 0.62
N ARG A 80 -13.12 -0.02 0.78
CA ARG A 80 -12.31 -1.05 0.16
C ARG A 80 -11.23 -1.52 1.13
N MET A 81 -11.26 -2.81 1.43
CA MET A 81 -10.27 -3.48 2.27
C MET A 81 -9.29 -4.24 1.41
N LEU A 82 -8.01 -4.04 1.65
CA LEU A 82 -6.92 -4.63 0.88
C LEU A 82 -5.99 -5.42 1.80
N MET A 83 -5.57 -6.58 1.33
CA MET A 83 -4.54 -7.40 1.98
C MET A 83 -3.18 -7.07 1.37
N LEU A 84 -2.20 -6.92 2.23
CA LEU A 84 -0.81 -6.61 1.88
C LEU A 84 0.03 -7.86 2.09
N GLU A 85 0.70 -8.31 1.04
CA GLU A 85 1.43 -9.58 1.05
C GLU A 85 2.88 -9.38 0.57
N ASP A 86 3.80 -10.14 1.15
CA ASP A 86 5.14 -10.35 0.63
C ASP A 86 5.43 -11.86 0.51
N GLU A 87 6.66 -12.25 0.26
CA GLU A 87 7.07 -13.65 0.14
C GLU A 87 6.80 -14.52 1.37
N THR A 88 6.53 -13.90 2.51
CA THR A 88 6.19 -14.60 3.77
C THR A 88 4.69 -14.79 3.96
N GLY A 89 3.86 -14.21 3.07
CA GLY A 89 2.41 -14.22 3.14
C GLY A 89 1.81 -12.87 3.51
N VAL A 90 0.68 -12.87 4.21
CA VAL A 90 -0.01 -11.64 4.64
C VAL A 90 0.80 -10.92 5.72
N VAL A 91 1.24 -9.70 5.40
CA VAL A 91 2.08 -8.85 6.26
C VAL A 91 1.38 -7.60 6.77
N GLY A 92 0.17 -7.32 6.29
CA GLY A 92 -0.60 -6.16 6.70
C GLY A 92 -1.95 -6.06 6.00
N TYR A 93 -2.67 -5.00 6.30
CA TYR A 93 -3.89 -4.64 5.60
C TYR A 93 -4.00 -3.12 5.43
N PHE A 94 -4.85 -2.71 4.51
CA PHE A 94 -5.15 -1.32 4.24
C PHE A 94 -6.66 -1.15 4.00
N ASN A 95 -7.28 -0.26 4.76
CA ASN A 95 -8.68 0.11 4.61
C ASN A 95 -8.79 1.56 4.12
N MET A 96 -9.68 1.80 3.17
CA MET A 96 -9.97 3.13 2.67
C MET A 96 -11.46 3.31 2.38
N SER A 97 -11.93 4.55 2.47
CA SER A 97 -13.27 4.94 2.07
C SER A 97 -13.25 5.93 0.92
N LEU A 98 -14.35 5.97 0.17
CA LEU A 98 -14.51 6.79 -1.01
C LEU A 98 -15.66 7.77 -0.79
N THR A 99 -15.38 9.07 -0.93
CA THR A 99 -16.38 10.12 -0.79
C THR A 99 -16.30 11.12 -1.93
N TRP A 100 -17.34 11.94 -2.07
CA TRP A 100 -17.30 13.10 -2.95
C TRP A 100 -17.13 14.37 -2.12
N SER A 101 -16.13 15.17 -2.42
CA SER A 101 -15.89 16.46 -1.76
C SER A 101 -16.22 17.63 -2.69
N ASN A 102 -17.17 18.46 -2.28
CA ASN A 102 -17.43 19.69 -2.99
C ASN A 102 -16.24 20.67 -2.93
N GLU A 103 -15.55 20.71 -1.81
CA GLU A 103 -14.35 21.53 -1.61
C GLU A 103 -13.20 21.12 -2.53
N ALA A 104 -12.94 19.80 -2.67
CA ALA A 104 -11.93 19.30 -3.59
C ALA A 104 -12.40 19.32 -5.06
N GLY A 105 -13.70 19.44 -5.30
CA GLY A 105 -14.27 19.39 -6.64
C GLY A 105 -14.31 17.99 -7.27
N GLY A 106 -14.33 16.93 -6.44
CA GLY A 106 -14.32 15.57 -6.94
C GLY A 106 -14.18 14.49 -5.88
N GLN A 107 -13.82 13.30 -6.33
CA GLN A 107 -13.60 12.15 -5.46
C GLN A 107 -12.46 12.40 -4.47
N THR A 108 -12.71 12.05 -3.23
CA THR A 108 -11.71 11.98 -2.17
C THR A 108 -11.55 10.53 -1.74
N VAL A 109 -10.30 10.07 -1.70
CA VAL A 109 -9.92 8.79 -1.09
C VAL A 109 -9.46 9.09 0.33
N LEU A 110 -10.21 8.57 1.31
CA LEU A 110 -9.82 8.63 2.72
C LEU A 110 -9.11 7.32 3.09
N LEU A 111 -7.84 7.46 3.49
CA LEU A 111 -7.01 6.34 3.95
C LEU A 111 -7.30 6.15 5.44
N GLU A 112 -8.17 5.20 5.76
CA GLU A 112 -8.71 4.99 7.11
C GLU A 112 -7.69 4.28 8.01
N GLU A 113 -7.19 3.14 7.56
CA GLU A 113 -6.34 2.26 8.35
C GLU A 113 -5.21 1.70 7.50
N LEU A 114 -3.97 1.83 7.94
CA LEU A 114 -2.82 1.15 7.36
C LEU A 114 -2.04 0.45 8.47
N PHE A 115 -2.09 -0.86 8.46
CA PHE A 115 -1.38 -1.69 9.43
C PHE A 115 -0.35 -2.59 8.75
N PHE A 116 0.79 -2.70 9.39
CA PHE A 116 1.80 -3.70 9.08
C PHE A 116 2.19 -4.45 10.35
N LYS A 117 2.30 -5.76 10.22
CA LYS A 117 2.89 -6.60 11.27
C LYS A 117 4.28 -6.08 11.63
N PRO A 118 4.73 -6.22 12.89
CA PRO A 118 6.02 -5.67 13.33
C PRO A 118 7.21 -6.03 12.44
N GLU A 119 7.28 -7.28 11.97
CA GLU A 119 8.35 -7.82 11.11
C GLU A 119 8.36 -7.25 9.68
N ALA A 120 7.27 -6.64 9.26
CA ALA A 120 7.13 -6.00 7.94
C ALA A 120 7.42 -4.50 7.96
N ARG A 121 7.54 -3.91 9.14
CA ARG A 121 7.79 -2.47 9.30
C ARG A 121 9.21 -2.09 8.87
N GLY A 122 9.38 -0.86 8.38
CA GLY A 122 10.69 -0.35 7.95
C GLY A 122 11.18 -0.83 6.58
N LYS A 123 10.43 -1.70 5.89
CA LYS A 123 10.77 -2.22 4.55
C LYS A 123 10.31 -1.30 3.39
N GLY A 124 9.76 -0.12 3.67
CA GLY A 124 9.28 0.82 2.64
C GLY A 124 7.91 0.48 2.07
N TYR A 125 7.21 -0.52 2.60
CA TYR A 125 5.89 -0.94 2.10
C TYR A 125 4.83 0.15 2.20
N GLY A 126 4.86 0.97 3.25
CA GLY A 126 3.96 2.13 3.35
C GLY A 126 4.04 3.05 2.12
N THR A 127 5.24 3.41 1.70
CA THR A 127 5.43 4.23 0.48
C THR A 127 4.84 3.56 -0.76
N LYS A 128 4.97 2.23 -0.89
CA LYS A 128 4.39 1.48 -2.01
C LYS A 128 2.86 1.47 -1.98
N VAL A 129 2.24 1.39 -0.79
CA VAL A 129 0.78 1.47 -0.64
C VAL A 129 0.27 2.84 -1.10
N PHE A 130 0.91 3.93 -0.68
CA PHE A 130 0.50 5.27 -1.09
C PHE A 130 0.65 5.48 -2.60
N ALA A 131 1.76 5.06 -3.20
CA ALA A 131 1.94 5.13 -4.65
C ALA A 131 0.87 4.31 -5.40
N TRP A 132 0.56 3.12 -4.91
CA TRP A 132 -0.50 2.28 -5.48
C TRP A 132 -1.88 2.96 -5.41
N VAL A 133 -2.20 3.67 -4.31
CA VAL A 133 -3.47 4.40 -4.20
C VAL A 133 -3.58 5.50 -5.26
N GLU A 134 -2.51 6.23 -5.51
CA GLU A 134 -2.48 7.28 -6.54
C GLU A 134 -2.60 6.69 -7.96
N GLU A 135 -2.01 5.52 -8.21
CA GLU A 135 -2.13 4.80 -9.48
C GLU A 135 -3.54 4.22 -9.69
N GLU A 136 -4.17 3.70 -8.62
CA GLU A 136 -5.50 3.07 -8.68
C GLU A 136 -6.63 4.10 -8.78
N TYR A 137 -6.43 5.31 -8.25
CA TYR A 137 -7.41 6.40 -8.25
C TYR A 137 -6.85 7.69 -8.89
N PRO A 138 -6.38 7.65 -10.14
CA PRO A 138 -5.67 8.78 -10.76
C PRO A 138 -6.56 10.02 -10.96
N ASP A 139 -7.87 9.84 -10.99
CA ASP A 139 -8.86 10.92 -11.14
C ASP A 139 -9.30 11.53 -9.80
N ALA A 140 -8.89 10.95 -8.67
CA ALA A 140 -9.20 11.50 -7.36
C ALA A 140 -8.61 12.91 -7.22
N LYS A 141 -9.39 13.80 -6.62
CA LYS A 141 -9.00 15.20 -6.42
C LYS A 141 -8.34 15.43 -5.06
N ARG A 142 -8.49 14.47 -4.16
CA ARG A 142 -7.89 14.56 -2.81
C ARG A 142 -7.64 13.16 -2.27
N TYR A 143 -6.47 13.00 -1.66
CA TYR A 143 -6.16 11.90 -0.77
C TYR A 143 -6.08 12.46 0.66
N ARG A 144 -6.84 11.88 1.57
CA ARG A 144 -6.94 12.35 2.96
C ARG A 144 -6.62 11.20 3.91
N LEU A 145 -6.05 11.52 5.06
CA LEU A 145 -5.83 10.59 6.15
C LEU A 145 -5.96 11.32 7.49
N GLU A 146 -6.09 10.53 8.54
CA GLU A 146 -6.08 11.00 9.91
C GLU A 146 -4.95 10.30 10.68
N ALA A 147 -4.35 10.99 11.62
CA ALA A 147 -3.30 10.44 12.45
C ALA A 147 -3.33 11.06 13.83
N THR A 148 -3.17 10.25 14.86
CA THR A 148 -3.00 10.75 16.23
C THR A 148 -1.70 11.54 16.33
N PRO A 149 -1.66 12.68 17.07
CA PRO A 149 -0.45 13.50 17.18
C PRO A 149 0.77 12.75 17.71
N CYS A 150 0.57 11.69 18.49
CA CYS A 150 1.65 10.85 19.02
C CYS A 150 2.27 9.91 17.99
N ASN A 151 1.63 9.71 16.83
CA ASN A 151 2.17 8.85 15.75
C ASN A 151 3.17 9.61 14.88
N GLU A 152 4.25 10.12 15.49
CA GLU A 152 5.24 10.96 14.83
C GLU A 152 5.90 10.30 13.62
N LYS A 153 6.13 8.97 13.67
CA LYS A 153 6.75 8.23 12.56
C LYS A 153 5.85 8.21 11.32
N ALA A 154 4.56 7.99 11.51
CA ALA A 154 3.59 8.01 10.42
C ALA A 154 3.44 9.43 9.87
N ILE A 155 3.32 10.44 10.72
CA ILE A 155 3.24 11.85 10.32
C ILE A 155 4.48 12.25 9.51
N ALA A 156 5.68 11.83 9.91
CA ALA A 156 6.90 12.09 9.15
C ALA A 156 6.90 11.42 7.77
N LEU A 157 6.32 10.20 7.64
CA LEU A 157 6.11 9.55 6.35
C LEU A 157 5.15 10.37 5.49
N TYR A 158 3.98 10.74 6.02
CA TYR A 158 2.95 11.47 5.27
C TYR A 158 3.48 12.82 4.75
N LYS A 159 4.20 13.56 5.58
CA LYS A 159 4.86 14.81 5.14
C LYS A 159 5.85 14.59 3.99
N ARG A 160 6.64 13.50 4.01
CA ARG A 160 7.55 13.18 2.89
C ARG A 160 6.81 12.82 1.62
N LEU A 161 5.59 12.29 1.73
CA LEU A 161 4.70 11.95 0.60
C LEU A 161 3.88 13.15 0.13
N GLY A 162 4.09 14.35 0.69
CA GLY A 162 3.41 15.58 0.27
C GLY A 162 2.09 15.86 0.97
N TYR A 163 1.74 15.10 2.03
CA TYR A 163 0.55 15.40 2.82
C TYR A 163 0.80 16.61 3.72
N GLU A 164 -0.18 17.48 3.79
CA GLU A 164 -0.19 18.67 4.63
C GLU A 164 -1.31 18.60 5.68
N GLY A 165 -1.13 19.30 6.79
CA GLY A 165 -2.17 19.36 7.82
C GLY A 165 -3.39 20.12 7.36
N LEU A 166 -4.59 19.62 7.70
CA LEU A 166 -5.84 20.34 7.56
C LEU A 166 -6.27 20.88 8.92
N ASP A 167 -6.60 22.17 8.96
CA ASP A 167 -6.99 22.84 10.21
C ASP A 167 -8.52 22.81 10.37
N TYR A 168 -9.06 21.61 10.57
CA TYR A 168 -10.48 21.40 10.89
C TYR A 168 -10.66 20.77 12.26
N TYR A 169 -11.62 21.29 13.01
CA TYR A 169 -12.05 20.67 14.26
C TYR A 169 -13.02 19.52 13.94
N GLN A 170 -12.60 18.30 14.22
CA GLN A 170 -13.42 17.12 13.96
C GLN A 170 -14.36 16.83 15.12
N MET A 171 -15.58 16.45 14.83
CA MET A 171 -16.61 16.10 15.80
C MET A 171 -17.36 14.86 15.34
N ILE A 172 -17.65 13.94 16.28
CA ILE A 172 -18.47 12.73 16.03
C ILE A 172 -19.70 12.72 16.92
N LYS A 173 -20.71 12.02 16.47
CA LYS A 173 -21.89 11.67 17.28
C LYS A 173 -22.27 10.22 16.99
N GLU A 174 -22.09 9.38 17.98
CA GLU A 174 -22.52 7.99 17.93
C GLU A 174 -24.05 7.85 18.05
N ARG A 175 -24.57 6.71 17.56
CA ARG A 175 -25.99 6.36 17.68
C ARG A 175 -26.16 5.06 18.45
#